data_f5198e74e1db7d197128ea9da38323dd
#
_entry.id   f5198e74e1db7d197128ea9da38323dd
#
_cell.length_a   1.000
_cell.length_b   1.000
_cell.length_c   1.000
_cell.angle_alpha   90.00
_cell.angle_beta   90.00
_cell.angle_gamma   90.00
#
_symmetry.space_group_name_H-M   'P 1'
#
loop_
_entity.id
_entity.type
_entity.pdbx_description
1 polymer ?
#
loop_
_entity_poly.entity_id
_entity_poly.type
_entity_poly.pdbx_seq_one_letter_code
_entity_poly.pdbx_strand_id
1 'polypeptide(L)'
;MPYTKRRRLVRSAVALVLGTTALAACGTESGDGGAGSGPVSLTYWTWTPGMDKVVDLWNKGAGKKEQITVTAKKQASGDTLVTKILTAHKAGKAPDLVQAEYQALPTLVSNDALADISENVGDAKGSFADGVWQQTTLGTDAVYAVPQDIGPMMFYYREDLFKQYGLSVPTTWDEFAETARKLKKAAPDKDLTTFSANDSGLFAGLAQQAGAKWWTTSGDRWKVSIDDAATQKVAKFWGGLVEEGAIDNQPMYTPSWNKALNTGKQIAWVSAVWAPGTLTTAAPDTKGKWAMAPLPQWSASENRTGSWGGSSTAVTTDSDHQEAAAKFAAWLNTDSKALNALARESGIYPAAKNAQLSGAFLKPPAYFSNQADFYAKAADIAETTAPSAWGPNVNVAYTSFKDAFGAAAKNKSDFGAALKKMQDDTVADMKKQGFEVAR
;
A
#
# COMPACT_ATOMS: atom_id res chain seq x y z
N MET A 1 -14.27 -16.02 -11.75
CA MET A 1 -13.47 -15.23 -10.84
C MET A 1 -13.66 -13.74 -11.17
N PRO A 2 -13.95 -12.85 -10.21
CA PRO A 2 -14.28 -11.45 -10.51
C PRO A 2 -13.11 -10.64 -11.08
N TYR A 3 -11.87 -11.09 -10.89
CA TYR A 3 -10.66 -10.41 -11.40
C TYR A 3 -10.34 -10.72 -12.86
N THR A 4 -10.94 -11.74 -13.48
CA THR A 4 -10.71 -12.09 -14.89
C THR A 4 -11.70 -11.37 -15.81
N LYS A 5 -11.18 -10.71 -16.84
CA LYS A 5 -12.00 -10.10 -17.91
C LYS A 5 -12.62 -11.20 -18.75
N ARG A 6 -13.95 -11.18 -18.99
CA ARG A 6 -14.55 -12.10 -19.96
C ARG A 6 -13.96 -11.81 -21.34
N ARG A 7 -13.03 -12.65 -21.82
CA ARG A 7 -12.58 -12.60 -23.20
C ARG A 7 -13.77 -12.98 -24.11
N ARG A 8 -14.30 -12.01 -24.87
CA ARG A 8 -15.17 -12.33 -26.01
C ARG A 8 -14.31 -13.13 -26.98
N LEU A 9 -14.59 -14.44 -27.07
CA LEU A 9 -14.03 -15.32 -28.11
C LEU A 9 -14.55 -14.82 -29.47
N VAL A 10 -13.78 -13.99 -30.13
CA VAL A 10 -13.92 -13.75 -31.57
C VAL A 10 -13.40 -15.01 -32.23
N ARG A 11 -14.32 -15.88 -32.66
CA ARG A 11 -13.98 -17.02 -33.52
C ARG A 11 -13.59 -16.48 -34.89
N SER A 12 -12.30 -16.22 -35.09
CA SER A 12 -11.73 -16.06 -36.43
C SER A 12 -11.51 -17.45 -37.01
N ALA A 13 -12.32 -17.81 -37.97
CA ALA A 13 -12.10 -18.99 -38.77
C ALA A 13 -10.90 -18.73 -39.69
N VAL A 14 -9.75 -19.31 -39.39
CA VAL A 14 -8.59 -19.35 -40.29
C VAL A 14 -8.65 -20.67 -41.03
N ALA A 15 -8.80 -20.57 -42.34
CA ALA A 15 -8.78 -21.70 -43.28
C ALA A 15 -7.37 -22.33 -43.30
N LEU A 16 -7.37 -23.66 -43.14
CA LEU A 16 -6.18 -24.51 -43.21
C LEU A 16 -5.76 -24.68 -44.71
N VAL A 17 -4.54 -24.30 -45.04
CA VAL A 17 -3.89 -24.78 -46.27
C VAL A 17 -2.84 -25.82 -45.88
N LEU A 18 -3.07 -27.05 -46.30
CA LEU A 18 -2.17 -28.18 -46.16
C LEU A 18 -1.02 -28.06 -47.16
N GLY A 19 0.19 -28.09 -46.66
CA GLY A 19 1.41 -28.31 -47.44
C GLY A 19 2.26 -29.37 -46.76
N THR A 20 2.24 -30.59 -47.31
CA THR A 20 3.07 -31.74 -46.89
C THR A 20 4.47 -31.64 -47.43
N THR A 21 5.51 -31.72 -46.62
CA THR A 21 6.81 -32.29 -46.99
C THR A 21 7.39 -33.04 -45.78
N ALA A 22 7.54 -34.34 -45.98
CA ALA A 22 8.23 -35.24 -45.06
C ALA A 22 9.73 -35.20 -45.29
N LEU A 23 10.51 -35.19 -44.23
CA LEU A 23 11.85 -35.76 -44.22
C LEU A 23 12.19 -36.27 -42.82
N ALA A 24 12.47 -37.55 -42.78
CA ALA A 24 12.81 -38.31 -41.57
C ALA A 24 14.28 -38.06 -41.16
N ALA A 25 14.53 -37.95 -39.87
CA ALA A 25 15.78 -38.35 -39.28
C ALA A 25 15.53 -38.83 -37.85
N CYS A 26 15.89 -40.08 -37.60
CA CYS A 26 15.87 -40.75 -36.29
C CYS A 26 16.89 -40.13 -35.33
N GLY A 27 16.48 -39.97 -34.07
CA GLY A 27 17.35 -39.71 -32.96
C GLY A 27 16.53 -39.95 -31.69
N THR A 28 16.60 -41.18 -31.19
CA THR A 28 16.09 -41.59 -29.88
C THR A 28 16.99 -41.00 -28.79
N GLU A 29 16.43 -40.14 -27.96
CA GLU A 29 16.87 -40.07 -26.55
C GLU A 29 15.64 -39.67 -25.69
N SER A 30 15.24 -40.63 -24.89
CA SER A 30 14.31 -40.45 -23.80
C SER A 30 15.01 -39.63 -22.72
N GLY A 31 14.80 -38.34 -22.71
CA GLY A 31 15.20 -37.43 -21.63
C GLY A 31 14.03 -37.22 -20.72
N ASP A 32 14.08 -37.85 -19.57
CA ASP A 32 13.26 -37.58 -18.40
C ASP A 32 13.31 -36.07 -18.10
N GLY A 33 12.15 -35.40 -18.11
CA GLY A 33 12.04 -33.96 -17.84
C GLY A 33 12.26 -33.63 -16.37
N GLY A 34 13.49 -33.83 -15.89
CA GLY A 34 13.92 -33.31 -14.60
C GLY A 34 14.10 -31.80 -14.71
N ALA A 35 13.39 -31.03 -13.88
CA ALA A 35 13.58 -29.61 -13.68
C ALA A 35 15.08 -29.30 -13.53
N GLY A 36 15.62 -28.40 -14.36
CA GLY A 36 17.04 -28.13 -14.48
C GLY A 36 17.68 -27.73 -13.15
N SER A 37 18.62 -28.57 -12.71
CA SER A 37 19.37 -28.43 -11.45
C SER A 37 20.53 -27.42 -11.56
N GLY A 38 20.38 -26.37 -12.31
CA GLY A 38 21.40 -25.32 -12.47
C GLY A 38 21.17 -24.10 -11.55
N PRO A 39 22.22 -23.25 -11.36
CA PRO A 39 22.07 -22.01 -10.62
C PRO A 39 21.01 -21.09 -11.22
N VAL A 40 20.11 -20.56 -10.36
CA VAL A 40 19.02 -19.66 -10.77
C VAL A 40 19.41 -18.20 -10.46
N SER A 41 19.14 -17.30 -11.39
CA SER A 41 19.36 -15.85 -11.23
C SER A 41 18.03 -15.11 -11.36
N LEU A 42 17.64 -14.40 -10.32
CA LEU A 42 16.37 -13.66 -10.24
C LEU A 42 16.59 -12.16 -10.20
N THR A 43 15.65 -11.42 -10.78
CA THR A 43 15.60 -9.95 -10.73
C THR A 43 14.42 -9.50 -9.89
N TYR A 44 14.65 -8.61 -8.91
CA TYR A 44 13.63 -8.03 -8.04
C TYR A 44 13.52 -6.51 -8.23
N TRP A 45 12.37 -6.02 -8.72
CA TRP A 45 12.08 -4.59 -8.79
C TRP A 45 11.44 -4.12 -7.49
N THR A 46 12.09 -3.16 -6.82
CA THR A 46 11.70 -2.66 -5.51
C THR A 46 12.00 -1.16 -5.39
N TRP A 47 11.20 -0.43 -4.61
CA TRP A 47 11.51 0.96 -4.26
C TRP A 47 12.18 1.08 -2.88
N THR A 48 12.16 0.01 -2.10
CA THR A 48 12.66 0.00 -0.73
C THR A 48 14.15 0.35 -0.69
N PRO A 49 14.56 1.43 0.04
CA PRO A 49 15.96 1.77 0.20
C PRO A 49 16.72 0.65 0.92
N GLY A 50 17.98 0.43 0.58
CA GLY A 50 18.82 -0.57 1.25
C GLY A 50 18.48 -2.03 0.95
N MET A 51 17.56 -2.31 0.02
CA MET A 51 17.19 -3.68 -0.37
C MET A 51 18.37 -4.47 -0.94
N ASP A 52 19.33 -3.80 -1.57
CA ASP A 52 20.59 -4.40 -2.02
C ASP A 52 21.34 -5.11 -0.89
N LYS A 53 21.41 -4.49 0.30
CA LYS A 53 22.05 -5.09 1.47
C LYS A 53 21.27 -6.29 2.02
N VAL A 54 19.94 -6.23 1.96
CA VAL A 54 19.08 -7.35 2.39
C VAL A 54 19.22 -8.52 1.43
N VAL A 55 19.22 -8.27 0.13
CA VAL A 55 19.45 -9.27 -0.92
C VAL A 55 20.84 -9.92 -0.78
N ASP A 56 21.85 -9.15 -0.38
CA ASP A 56 23.18 -9.67 -0.09
C ASP A 56 23.18 -10.72 1.03
N LEU A 57 22.33 -10.59 2.04
CA LEU A 57 22.19 -11.61 3.09
C LEU A 57 21.62 -12.91 2.54
N TRP A 58 20.64 -12.84 1.65
CA TRP A 58 20.12 -13.99 0.93
C TRP A 58 21.22 -14.67 0.11
N ASN A 59 21.88 -13.91 -0.77
CA ASN A 59 22.90 -14.41 -1.69
C ASN A 59 24.10 -15.08 -0.97
N LYS A 60 24.46 -14.58 0.21
CA LYS A 60 25.54 -15.14 1.04
C LYS A 60 25.09 -16.28 1.95
N GLY A 61 23.79 -16.39 2.19
CA GLY A 61 23.17 -17.32 3.15
C GLY A 61 22.32 -18.40 2.50
N ALA A 62 20.99 -18.26 2.63
CA ALA A 62 20.03 -19.25 2.13
C ALA A 62 20.11 -19.41 0.61
N GLY A 63 20.18 -18.32 -0.15
CA GLY A 63 20.27 -18.37 -1.60
C GLY A 63 21.49 -19.12 -2.12
N LYS A 64 22.64 -19.02 -1.41
CA LYS A 64 23.83 -19.80 -1.78
C LYS A 64 23.59 -21.31 -1.63
N LYS A 65 22.85 -21.73 -0.60
CA LYS A 65 22.53 -23.14 -0.37
C LYS A 65 21.56 -23.68 -1.42
N GLU A 66 20.58 -22.84 -1.81
CA GLU A 66 19.57 -23.15 -2.82
C GLU A 66 20.07 -22.94 -4.26
N GLN A 67 21.30 -22.43 -4.45
CA GLN A 67 21.85 -22.00 -5.75
C GLN A 67 20.99 -20.91 -6.44
N ILE A 68 20.33 -20.06 -5.65
CA ILE A 68 19.49 -18.97 -6.11
C ILE A 68 20.16 -17.63 -5.80
N THR A 69 20.43 -16.83 -6.82
CA THR A 69 20.97 -15.47 -6.68
C THR A 69 19.89 -14.46 -7.06
N VAL A 70 19.73 -13.42 -6.25
CA VAL A 70 18.77 -12.33 -6.50
C VAL A 70 19.52 -11.01 -6.73
N THR A 71 19.04 -10.21 -7.67
CA THR A 71 19.53 -8.84 -7.93
C THR A 71 18.39 -7.85 -7.74
N ALA A 72 18.49 -7.00 -6.73
CA ALA A 72 17.52 -5.92 -6.53
C ALA A 72 17.78 -4.75 -7.50
N LYS A 73 16.72 -4.25 -8.14
CA LYS A 73 16.77 -3.06 -9.00
C LYS A 73 15.81 -2.00 -8.46
N LYS A 74 16.38 -0.88 -8.00
CA LYS A 74 15.60 0.23 -7.46
C LYS A 74 14.68 0.85 -8.53
N GLN A 75 13.44 1.07 -8.17
CA GLN A 75 12.38 1.67 -8.99
C GLN A 75 11.73 2.87 -8.28
N ALA A 76 10.86 3.59 -8.99
CA ALA A 76 9.89 4.48 -8.36
C ALA A 76 8.77 3.64 -7.71
N SER A 77 8.06 4.21 -6.75
CA SER A 77 6.90 3.58 -6.08
C SER A 77 5.57 3.96 -6.75
N GLY A 78 4.49 3.36 -6.28
CA GLY A 78 3.12 3.70 -6.65
C GLY A 78 2.77 3.43 -8.12
N ASP A 79 1.86 4.25 -8.67
CA ASP A 79 1.31 4.08 -10.03
C ASP A 79 2.38 4.02 -11.13
N THR A 80 3.52 4.69 -10.93
CA THR A 80 4.65 4.66 -11.87
C THR A 80 5.22 3.25 -12.01
N LEU A 81 5.40 2.54 -10.89
CA LEU A 81 5.89 1.16 -10.93
C LEU A 81 4.85 0.22 -11.52
N VAL A 82 3.57 0.36 -11.16
CA VAL A 82 2.48 -0.46 -11.71
C VAL A 82 2.45 -0.34 -13.23
N THR A 83 2.50 0.88 -13.76
CA THR A 83 2.54 1.14 -15.21
C THR A 83 3.76 0.49 -15.86
N LYS A 84 4.92 0.56 -15.21
CA LYS A 84 6.15 -0.04 -15.71
C LYS A 84 6.08 -1.57 -15.73
N ILE A 85 5.54 -2.19 -14.66
CA ILE A 85 5.34 -3.65 -14.60
C ILE A 85 4.44 -4.10 -15.75
N LEU A 86 3.26 -3.46 -15.90
CA LEU A 86 2.30 -3.82 -16.95
C LEU A 86 2.88 -3.63 -18.37
N THR A 87 3.71 -2.60 -18.56
CA THR A 87 4.37 -2.37 -19.84
C THR A 87 5.42 -3.45 -20.14
N ALA A 88 6.22 -3.81 -19.13
CA ALA A 88 7.23 -4.87 -19.26
C ALA A 88 6.57 -6.24 -19.45
N HIS A 89 5.51 -6.55 -18.71
CA HIS A 89 4.73 -7.78 -18.85
C HIS A 89 4.15 -7.93 -20.27
N LYS A 90 3.54 -6.88 -20.84
CA LYS A 90 3.06 -6.91 -22.23
C LYS A 90 4.14 -7.17 -23.25
N ALA A 91 5.39 -6.86 -22.93
CA ALA A 91 6.56 -7.11 -23.77
C ALA A 91 7.25 -8.45 -23.48
N GLY A 92 6.76 -9.27 -22.53
CA GLY A 92 7.39 -10.49 -22.05
C GLY A 92 8.76 -10.25 -21.40
N LYS A 93 8.91 -9.13 -20.67
CA LYS A 93 10.18 -8.66 -20.07
C LYS A 93 10.01 -8.15 -18.64
N ALA A 94 8.96 -8.57 -17.95
CA ALA A 94 8.83 -8.25 -16.53
C ALA A 94 9.94 -8.97 -15.72
N PRO A 95 10.36 -8.43 -14.57
CA PRO A 95 11.31 -9.11 -13.69
C PRO A 95 10.67 -10.32 -13.04
N ASP A 96 11.45 -11.18 -12.41
CA ASP A 96 10.92 -12.35 -11.67
C ASP A 96 10.07 -11.95 -10.48
N LEU A 97 10.51 -10.91 -9.75
CA LEU A 97 9.83 -10.42 -8.56
C LEU A 97 9.59 -8.90 -8.65
N VAL A 98 8.49 -8.49 -8.07
CA VAL A 98 8.14 -7.07 -7.92
C VAL A 98 7.67 -6.79 -6.49
N GLN A 99 8.08 -5.65 -5.95
CA GLN A 99 7.39 -5.07 -4.81
C GLN A 99 6.10 -4.44 -5.34
N ALA A 100 4.97 -4.72 -4.69
CA ALA A 100 3.67 -4.20 -5.09
C ALA A 100 2.89 -3.78 -3.85
N GLU A 101 2.34 -2.56 -3.88
CA GLU A 101 1.39 -2.12 -2.86
C GLU A 101 0.12 -2.96 -2.92
N TYR A 102 -0.54 -3.22 -1.78
CA TYR A 102 -1.73 -4.09 -1.74
C TYR A 102 -2.84 -3.62 -2.68
N GLN A 103 -3.07 -2.32 -2.79
CA GLN A 103 -4.09 -1.77 -3.70
C GLN A 103 -3.77 -1.98 -5.18
N ALA A 104 -2.51 -2.23 -5.53
CA ALA A 104 -2.10 -2.49 -6.91
C ALA A 104 -2.29 -3.95 -7.34
N LEU A 105 -2.34 -4.89 -6.38
CA LEU A 105 -2.45 -6.33 -6.69
C LEU A 105 -3.65 -6.67 -7.58
N PRO A 106 -4.88 -6.16 -7.33
CA PRO A 106 -6.00 -6.46 -8.22
C PRO A 106 -5.79 -6.01 -9.65
N THR A 107 -5.14 -4.86 -9.85
CA THR A 107 -4.81 -4.37 -11.19
C THR A 107 -3.80 -5.28 -11.90
N LEU A 108 -2.76 -5.71 -11.18
CA LEU A 108 -1.73 -6.60 -11.74
C LEU A 108 -2.31 -7.98 -12.06
N VAL A 109 -3.10 -8.55 -11.15
CA VAL A 109 -3.77 -9.86 -11.34
C VAL A 109 -4.77 -9.82 -12.50
N SER A 110 -5.58 -8.76 -12.61
CA SER A 110 -6.56 -8.63 -13.71
C SER A 110 -5.93 -8.42 -15.09
N ASN A 111 -4.63 -8.17 -15.15
CA ASN A 111 -3.82 -8.11 -16.37
C ASN A 111 -2.90 -9.33 -16.53
N ASP A 112 -3.13 -10.41 -15.78
CA ASP A 112 -2.38 -11.66 -15.83
C ASP A 112 -0.86 -11.50 -15.52
N ALA A 113 -0.46 -10.42 -14.81
CA ALA A 113 0.94 -10.10 -14.57
C ALA A 113 1.56 -10.80 -13.35
N LEU A 114 0.74 -11.35 -12.44
CA LEU A 114 1.20 -12.02 -11.22
C LEU A 114 0.85 -13.51 -11.23
N ALA A 115 1.80 -14.33 -10.80
CA ALA A 115 1.65 -15.77 -10.66
C ALA A 115 0.92 -16.13 -9.36
N ASP A 116 0.18 -17.24 -9.37
CA ASP A 116 -0.27 -17.90 -8.16
C ASP A 116 0.87 -18.71 -7.56
N ILE A 117 1.30 -18.34 -6.37
CA ILE A 117 2.38 -18.98 -5.61
C ILE A 117 1.90 -19.76 -4.38
N SER A 118 0.60 -20.06 -4.30
CA SER A 118 -0.03 -20.72 -3.15
C SER A 118 0.65 -22.01 -2.74
N GLU A 119 1.09 -22.84 -3.69
CA GLU A 119 1.77 -24.10 -3.45
C GLU A 119 3.15 -23.93 -2.79
N ASN A 120 3.78 -22.75 -2.94
CA ASN A 120 5.15 -22.49 -2.49
C ASN A 120 5.22 -21.68 -1.19
N VAL A 121 4.16 -20.97 -0.80
CA VAL A 121 4.19 -20.00 0.31
C VAL A 121 3.07 -20.21 1.33
N GLY A 122 2.28 -21.27 1.22
CA GLY A 122 1.14 -21.53 2.14
C GLY A 122 1.53 -21.53 3.62
N ASP A 123 2.71 -22.05 3.94
CA ASP A 123 3.25 -22.12 5.31
C ASP A 123 3.56 -20.72 5.90
N ALA A 124 3.78 -19.72 5.05
CA ALA A 124 4.04 -18.35 5.50
C ALA A 124 2.81 -17.67 6.13
N LYS A 125 1.58 -18.14 5.84
CA LYS A 125 0.32 -17.55 6.32
C LYS A 125 0.31 -17.29 7.82
N GLY A 126 0.80 -18.24 8.61
CA GLY A 126 0.84 -18.13 10.08
C GLY A 126 1.64 -16.96 10.63
N SER A 127 2.56 -16.39 9.84
CA SER A 127 3.39 -15.25 10.21
C SER A 127 2.63 -13.92 10.18
N PHE A 128 1.47 -13.85 9.52
CA PHE A 128 0.74 -12.61 9.25
C PHE A 128 -0.61 -12.58 9.95
N ALA A 129 -1.16 -11.37 10.14
CA ALA A 129 -2.57 -11.21 10.52
C ALA A 129 -3.47 -11.60 9.34
N ASP A 130 -4.65 -12.19 9.64
CA ASP A 130 -5.56 -12.68 8.60
C ASP A 130 -5.97 -11.59 7.60
N GLY A 131 -6.28 -10.38 8.07
CA GLY A 131 -6.65 -9.27 7.20
C GLY A 131 -5.52 -8.81 6.26
N VAL A 132 -4.26 -8.94 6.69
CA VAL A 132 -3.09 -8.64 5.86
C VAL A 132 -2.89 -9.73 4.80
N TRP A 133 -2.98 -11.00 5.20
CA TRP A 133 -2.89 -12.13 4.26
C TRP A 133 -3.99 -12.09 3.21
N GLN A 134 -5.23 -11.79 3.61
CA GLN A 134 -6.37 -11.68 2.68
C GLN A 134 -6.15 -10.63 1.57
N GLN A 135 -5.36 -9.59 1.80
CA GLN A 135 -5.05 -8.62 0.76
C GLN A 135 -4.19 -9.23 -0.36
N THR A 136 -3.41 -10.26 -0.07
CA THR A 136 -2.57 -10.95 -1.08
C THR A 136 -3.27 -12.10 -1.78
N THR A 137 -4.37 -12.59 -1.23
CA THR A 137 -5.20 -13.64 -1.85
C THR A 137 -6.38 -13.08 -2.63
N LEU A 138 -6.70 -11.81 -2.45
CA LEU A 138 -7.84 -11.14 -3.09
C LEU A 138 -9.18 -11.87 -2.90
N GLY A 139 -9.32 -12.58 -1.76
CA GLY A 139 -10.52 -13.36 -1.44
C GLY A 139 -10.67 -14.66 -2.25
N THR A 140 -9.59 -15.19 -2.79
CA THR A 140 -9.51 -16.48 -3.49
C THR A 140 -8.62 -17.46 -2.74
N ASP A 141 -8.53 -18.70 -3.23
CA ASP A 141 -7.57 -19.70 -2.71
C ASP A 141 -6.15 -19.45 -3.23
N ALA A 142 -5.98 -18.66 -4.30
CA ALA A 142 -4.68 -18.29 -4.85
C ALA A 142 -3.96 -17.29 -3.94
N VAL A 143 -2.63 -17.34 -3.95
CA VAL A 143 -1.75 -16.38 -3.26
C VAL A 143 -0.89 -15.67 -4.30
N TYR A 144 -1.07 -14.36 -4.46
CA TYR A 144 -0.38 -13.58 -5.49
C TYR A 144 0.87 -12.86 -4.99
N ALA A 145 1.07 -12.80 -3.67
CA ALA A 145 2.23 -12.15 -3.08
C ALA A 145 2.43 -12.58 -1.62
N VAL A 146 3.62 -12.33 -1.08
CA VAL A 146 3.89 -12.45 0.37
C VAL A 146 3.89 -11.05 0.97
N PRO A 147 3.12 -10.78 2.06
CA PRO A 147 3.09 -9.48 2.72
C PRO A 147 4.48 -9.04 3.18
N GLN A 148 4.90 -7.80 2.89
CA GLN A 148 6.20 -7.26 3.25
C GLN A 148 6.11 -6.27 4.40
N ASP A 149 5.28 -5.25 4.28
CA ASP A 149 5.07 -4.21 5.28
C ASP A 149 3.60 -3.82 5.38
N ILE A 150 3.24 -3.15 6.46
CA ILE A 150 1.90 -2.63 6.70
C ILE A 150 1.95 -1.14 7.00
N GLY A 151 0.83 -0.46 6.77
CA GLY A 151 0.69 0.97 6.96
C GLY A 151 -0.47 1.35 7.90
N PRO A 152 -0.58 0.82 9.14
CA PRO A 152 -1.61 1.25 10.07
C PRO A 152 -1.51 2.76 10.29
N MET A 153 -2.65 3.45 10.20
CA MET A 153 -2.70 4.90 10.34
C MET A 153 -2.67 5.32 11.79
N MET A 154 -2.02 6.46 12.04
CA MET A 154 -1.76 7.01 13.36
C MET A 154 -1.83 8.53 13.33
N PHE A 155 -2.01 9.14 14.49
CA PHE A 155 -1.96 10.58 14.68
C PHE A 155 -0.59 10.98 15.24
N TYR A 156 0.12 11.83 14.51
CA TYR A 156 1.43 12.40 14.92
C TYR A 156 1.25 13.85 15.30
N TYR A 157 1.86 14.29 16.40
CA TYR A 157 1.73 15.66 16.86
C TYR A 157 3.01 16.18 17.53
N ARG A 158 3.22 17.49 17.47
CA ARG A 158 4.28 18.21 18.16
C ARG A 158 3.92 18.35 19.63
N GLU A 159 4.47 17.46 20.46
CA GLU A 159 4.19 17.42 21.90
C GLU A 159 4.51 18.76 22.60
N ASP A 160 5.63 19.38 22.22
CA ASP A 160 6.04 20.69 22.73
C ASP A 160 5.02 21.80 22.38
N LEU A 161 4.51 21.81 21.16
CA LEU A 161 3.53 22.82 20.73
C LEU A 161 2.12 22.54 21.27
N PHE A 162 1.72 21.27 21.38
CA PHE A 162 0.47 20.93 22.06
C PHE A 162 0.49 21.44 23.49
N LYS A 163 1.58 21.24 24.23
CA LYS A 163 1.75 21.79 25.59
C LYS A 163 1.75 23.32 25.59
N GLN A 164 2.45 23.96 24.67
CA GLN A 164 2.54 25.43 24.55
C GLN A 164 1.16 26.06 24.35
N TYR A 165 0.30 25.49 23.50
CA TYR A 165 -1.02 26.02 23.18
C TYR A 165 -2.14 25.44 24.06
N GLY A 166 -1.82 24.64 25.08
CA GLY A 166 -2.80 24.02 25.97
C GLY A 166 -3.80 23.12 25.23
N LEU A 167 -3.29 22.35 24.23
CA LEU A 167 -4.08 21.41 23.44
C LEU A 167 -3.99 20.01 24.07
N SER A 168 -5.10 19.30 24.04
CA SER A 168 -5.16 17.86 24.37
C SER A 168 -5.05 17.04 23.09
N VAL A 169 -4.49 15.83 23.18
CA VAL A 169 -4.50 14.88 22.06
C VAL A 169 -5.93 14.43 21.83
N PRO A 170 -6.50 14.65 20.63
CA PRO A 170 -7.89 14.30 20.35
C PRO A 170 -8.07 12.78 20.29
N THR A 171 -9.10 12.27 20.91
CA THR A 171 -9.50 10.85 20.91
C THR A 171 -10.67 10.60 19.94
N THR A 172 -11.40 11.65 19.58
CA THR A 172 -12.48 11.61 18.60
C THR A 172 -12.25 12.63 17.47
N TRP A 173 -12.88 12.41 16.31
CA TRP A 173 -12.83 13.37 15.19
C TRP A 173 -13.50 14.71 15.55
N ASP A 174 -14.50 14.71 16.42
CA ASP A 174 -15.11 15.95 16.94
C ASP A 174 -14.10 16.74 17.78
N GLU A 175 -13.40 16.08 18.70
CA GLU A 175 -12.30 16.70 19.46
C GLU A 175 -11.16 17.18 18.57
N PHE A 176 -10.86 16.45 17.47
CA PHE A 176 -9.88 16.88 16.48
C PHE A 176 -10.28 18.21 15.82
N ALA A 177 -11.55 18.32 15.40
CA ALA A 177 -12.07 19.54 14.80
C ALA A 177 -12.04 20.72 15.80
N GLU A 178 -12.42 20.48 17.06
CA GLU A 178 -12.34 21.49 18.13
C GLU A 178 -10.89 21.91 18.38
N THR A 179 -9.95 20.96 18.41
CA THR A 179 -8.52 21.23 18.58
C THR A 179 -7.98 22.09 17.44
N ALA A 180 -8.38 21.83 16.18
CA ALA A 180 -8.01 22.65 15.03
C ALA A 180 -8.52 24.10 15.17
N ARG A 181 -9.79 24.29 15.52
CA ARG A 181 -10.41 25.61 15.72
C ARG A 181 -9.79 26.35 16.92
N LYS A 182 -9.51 25.65 18.02
CA LYS A 182 -8.83 26.21 19.21
C LYS A 182 -7.43 26.72 18.85
N LEU A 183 -6.66 25.92 18.09
CA LEU A 183 -5.34 26.32 17.60
C LEU A 183 -5.43 27.56 16.72
N LYS A 184 -6.33 27.59 15.73
CA LYS A 184 -6.52 28.76 14.86
C LYS A 184 -6.87 30.03 15.61
N LYS A 185 -7.65 29.93 16.67
CA LYS A 185 -7.99 31.07 17.53
C LYS A 185 -6.79 31.55 18.34
N ALA A 186 -5.97 30.63 18.87
CA ALA A 186 -4.80 30.95 19.70
C ALA A 186 -3.58 31.41 18.87
N ALA A 187 -3.41 30.87 17.67
CA ALA A 187 -2.29 31.12 16.77
C ALA A 187 -2.76 31.04 15.31
N PRO A 188 -3.30 32.15 14.74
CA PRO A 188 -3.92 32.15 13.41
C PRO A 188 -3.00 31.74 12.25
N ASP A 189 -1.68 31.89 12.43
CA ASP A 189 -0.64 31.49 11.49
C ASP A 189 -0.30 29.99 11.52
N LYS A 190 -0.85 29.25 12.49
CA LYS A 190 -0.63 27.82 12.68
C LYS A 190 -1.80 26.99 12.13
N ASP A 191 -1.45 25.77 11.72
CA ASP A 191 -2.40 24.77 11.27
C ASP A 191 -2.21 23.48 12.07
N LEU A 192 -3.32 22.86 12.48
CA LEU A 192 -3.22 21.54 13.10
C LEU A 192 -2.66 20.53 12.09
N THR A 193 -3.22 20.49 10.89
CA THR A 193 -2.81 19.60 9.79
C THR A 193 -3.16 20.20 8.44
N THR A 194 -2.90 19.47 7.36
CA THR A 194 -3.36 19.78 6.01
C THR A 194 -4.25 18.66 5.47
N PHE A 195 -5.28 19.01 4.69
CA PHE A 195 -5.94 18.07 3.80
C PHE A 195 -5.25 18.11 2.44
N SER A 196 -4.61 17.03 2.06
CA SER A 196 -3.81 16.99 0.83
C SER A 196 -4.52 16.18 -0.25
N ALA A 197 -5.05 16.89 -1.25
CA ALA A 197 -5.71 16.25 -2.39
C ALA A 197 -4.74 15.57 -3.38
N ASN A 198 -3.43 15.67 -3.18
CA ASN A 198 -2.45 14.92 -3.98
C ASN A 198 -2.18 13.50 -3.44
N ASP A 199 -2.81 13.13 -2.32
CA ASP A 199 -2.63 11.80 -1.71
C ASP A 199 -3.98 11.12 -1.47
N SER A 200 -4.37 10.30 -2.44
CA SER A 200 -5.60 9.50 -2.40
C SER A 200 -5.53 8.36 -1.39
N GLY A 201 -4.32 7.87 -1.07
CA GLY A 201 -4.12 6.79 -0.08
C GLY A 201 -4.50 7.23 1.34
N LEU A 202 -4.19 8.48 1.72
CA LEU A 202 -4.66 9.06 2.99
C LEU A 202 -6.19 9.03 3.09
N PHE A 203 -6.88 9.51 2.04
CA PHE A 203 -8.34 9.57 2.03
C PHE A 203 -8.97 8.18 2.05
N ALA A 204 -8.40 7.23 1.30
CA ALA A 204 -8.82 5.83 1.31
C ALA A 204 -8.71 5.19 2.70
N GLY A 205 -7.58 5.41 3.40
CA GLY A 205 -7.39 4.91 4.75
C GLY A 205 -8.35 5.54 5.78
N LEU A 206 -8.65 6.83 5.65
CA LEU A 206 -9.66 7.50 6.49
C LEU A 206 -11.07 6.97 6.24
N ALA A 207 -11.42 6.73 4.96
CA ALA A 207 -12.70 6.11 4.60
C ALA A 207 -12.80 4.67 5.14
N GLN A 208 -11.72 3.90 5.04
CA GLN A 208 -11.62 2.55 5.60
C GLN A 208 -11.81 2.56 7.12
N GLN A 209 -11.19 3.48 7.86
CA GLN A 209 -11.41 3.65 9.29
C GLN A 209 -12.90 3.93 9.60
N ALA A 210 -13.57 4.72 8.78
CA ALA A 210 -15.00 5.02 8.93
C ALA A 210 -15.91 3.82 8.56
N GLY A 211 -15.35 2.73 8.04
CA GLY A 211 -16.07 1.51 7.69
C GLY A 211 -16.46 1.41 6.21
N ALA A 212 -15.93 2.27 5.35
CA ALA A 212 -16.17 2.21 3.91
C ALA A 212 -15.66 0.89 3.29
N LYS A 213 -16.39 0.43 2.28
CA LYS A 213 -16.02 -0.73 1.46
C LYS A 213 -16.17 -0.37 0.00
N TRP A 214 -15.15 0.26 -0.56
CA TRP A 214 -15.20 0.83 -1.91
C TRP A 214 -15.43 -0.20 -3.00
N TRP A 215 -14.89 -1.39 -2.86
CA TRP A 215 -15.15 -2.51 -3.77
C TRP A 215 -15.59 -3.74 -2.97
N THR A 216 -16.62 -4.37 -3.45
CA THR A 216 -17.07 -5.69 -2.97
C THR A 216 -17.48 -6.52 -4.17
N THR A 217 -17.64 -7.82 -3.99
CA THR A 217 -18.13 -8.72 -5.02
C THR A 217 -19.48 -9.31 -4.62
N SER A 218 -20.34 -9.56 -5.59
CA SER A 218 -21.59 -10.28 -5.45
C SER A 218 -21.69 -11.31 -6.58
N GLY A 219 -21.29 -12.55 -6.30
CA GLY A 219 -21.03 -13.55 -7.32
C GLY A 219 -19.90 -13.07 -8.24
N ASP A 220 -20.12 -13.10 -9.55
CA ASP A 220 -19.13 -12.67 -10.56
C ASP A 220 -19.16 -11.16 -10.86
N ARG A 221 -19.96 -10.39 -10.14
CA ARG A 221 -20.13 -8.95 -10.37
C ARG A 221 -19.43 -8.12 -9.29
N TRP A 222 -18.82 -7.03 -9.70
CA TRP A 222 -18.31 -6.01 -8.81
C TRP A 222 -19.41 -5.07 -8.35
N LYS A 223 -19.37 -4.71 -7.08
CA LYS A 223 -20.10 -3.56 -6.55
C LYS A 223 -19.08 -2.49 -6.17
N VAL A 224 -19.19 -1.31 -6.78
CA VAL A 224 -18.38 -0.14 -6.47
C VAL A 224 -19.21 0.83 -5.63
N SER A 225 -18.75 1.17 -4.46
CA SER A 225 -19.46 2.01 -3.47
C SER A 225 -18.50 3.03 -2.84
N ILE A 226 -17.75 3.76 -3.69
CA ILE A 226 -16.80 4.78 -3.23
C ILE A 226 -17.53 5.92 -2.53
N ASP A 227 -18.73 6.26 -2.99
CA ASP A 227 -19.59 7.30 -2.43
C ASP A 227 -20.56 6.79 -1.35
N ASP A 228 -20.21 5.72 -0.65
CA ASP A 228 -21.01 5.21 0.46
C ASP A 228 -21.11 6.20 1.64
N ALA A 229 -22.05 5.94 2.56
CA ALA A 229 -22.31 6.82 3.70
C ALA A 229 -21.06 7.07 4.58
N ALA A 230 -20.19 6.06 4.71
CA ALA A 230 -18.96 6.18 5.50
C ALA A 230 -17.96 7.13 4.81
N THR A 231 -17.77 7.00 3.50
CA THR A 231 -16.89 7.89 2.74
C THR A 231 -17.47 9.31 2.66
N GLN A 232 -18.80 9.45 2.48
CA GLN A 232 -19.46 10.77 2.52
C GLN A 232 -19.26 11.48 3.86
N LYS A 233 -19.33 10.74 4.99
CA LYS A 233 -19.04 11.27 6.34
C LYS A 233 -17.62 11.84 6.41
N VAL A 234 -16.63 11.11 5.90
CA VAL A 234 -15.23 11.57 5.86
C VAL A 234 -15.08 12.79 4.96
N ALA A 235 -15.63 12.76 3.75
CA ALA A 235 -15.57 13.87 2.80
C ALA A 235 -16.19 15.15 3.38
N LYS A 236 -17.37 15.05 4.01
CA LYS A 236 -18.04 16.18 4.67
C LYS A 236 -17.22 16.74 5.83
N PHE A 237 -16.63 15.87 6.66
CA PHE A 237 -15.81 16.29 7.81
C PHE A 237 -14.59 17.10 7.36
N TRP A 238 -13.79 16.52 6.46
CA TRP A 238 -12.56 17.17 5.99
C TRP A 238 -12.84 18.38 5.12
N GLY A 239 -13.86 18.31 4.25
CA GLY A 239 -14.30 19.43 3.44
C GLY A 239 -14.76 20.62 4.28
N GLY A 240 -15.52 20.38 5.36
CA GLY A 240 -15.94 21.43 6.29
C GLY A 240 -14.76 22.12 6.96
N LEU A 241 -13.76 21.38 7.43
CA LEU A 241 -12.56 21.96 8.04
C LEU A 241 -11.72 22.80 7.05
N VAL A 242 -11.68 22.40 5.78
CA VAL A 242 -11.01 23.18 4.70
C VAL A 242 -11.81 24.44 4.38
N GLU A 243 -13.13 24.35 4.26
CA GLU A 243 -14.03 25.46 3.98
C GLU A 243 -13.95 26.53 5.08
N GLU A 244 -14.00 26.11 6.34
CA GLU A 244 -13.84 26.98 7.52
C GLU A 244 -12.44 27.60 7.61
N GLY A 245 -11.43 27.05 6.93
CA GLY A 245 -10.02 27.42 7.12
C GLY A 245 -9.46 26.97 8.48
N ALA A 246 -10.06 25.97 9.12
CA ALA A 246 -9.60 25.42 10.39
C ALA A 246 -8.30 24.60 10.23
N ILE A 247 -8.06 24.08 9.05
CA ILE A 247 -6.84 23.36 8.62
C ILE A 247 -6.34 23.92 7.30
N ASP A 248 -5.07 23.62 6.97
CA ASP A 248 -4.49 23.93 5.66
C ASP A 248 -4.97 22.92 4.58
N ASN A 249 -4.79 23.26 3.31
CA ASN A 249 -5.08 22.41 2.16
C ASN A 249 -3.92 22.35 1.15
N GLN A 250 -2.70 22.66 1.62
CA GLN A 250 -1.51 22.57 0.77
C GLN A 250 -1.14 21.09 0.47
N PRO A 251 -0.59 20.81 -0.72
CA PRO A 251 -0.10 19.49 -1.06
C PRO A 251 1.03 19.02 -0.13
N MET A 252 0.94 17.80 0.38
CA MET A 252 2.03 17.14 1.12
C MET A 252 3.22 16.82 0.22
N TYR A 253 4.37 16.53 0.85
CA TYR A 253 5.64 16.14 0.20
C TYR A 253 6.23 17.23 -0.71
N THR A 254 5.83 18.48 -0.52
CA THR A 254 6.40 19.65 -1.18
C THR A 254 7.39 20.37 -0.27
N PRO A 255 8.33 21.18 -0.81
CA PRO A 255 9.24 21.99 0.02
C PRO A 255 8.50 22.92 0.99
N SER A 256 7.34 23.46 0.60
CA SER A 256 6.50 24.31 1.46
C SER A 256 5.91 23.53 2.64
N TRP A 257 5.42 22.32 2.39
CA TRP A 257 4.91 21.43 3.44
C TRP A 257 6.02 20.99 4.40
N ASN A 258 7.18 20.60 3.88
CA ASN A 258 8.35 20.26 4.70
C ASN A 258 8.73 21.42 5.62
N LYS A 259 8.79 22.64 5.06
CA LYS A 259 9.04 23.87 5.83
C LYS A 259 7.98 24.07 6.91
N ALA A 260 6.70 23.86 6.61
CA ALA A 260 5.61 24.03 7.56
C ALA A 260 5.75 23.08 8.77
N LEU A 261 6.10 21.80 8.53
CA LEU A 261 6.40 20.84 9.61
C LEU A 261 7.63 21.25 10.42
N ASN A 262 8.73 21.60 9.74
CA ASN A 262 10.01 21.88 10.38
C ASN A 262 9.97 23.16 11.23
N THR A 263 9.23 24.18 10.81
CA THR A 263 9.06 25.45 11.54
C THR A 263 7.92 25.41 12.55
N GLY A 264 7.14 24.34 12.61
CA GLY A 264 5.94 24.26 13.46
C GLY A 264 4.82 25.20 13.01
N LYS A 265 4.72 25.52 11.71
CA LYS A 265 3.52 26.11 11.13
C LYS A 265 2.40 25.06 11.10
N GLN A 266 2.71 23.83 10.68
CA GLN A 266 1.85 22.66 10.86
C GLN A 266 2.35 21.85 12.06
N ILE A 267 1.47 21.56 13.02
CA ILE A 267 1.86 20.99 14.32
C ILE A 267 1.41 19.54 14.54
N ALA A 268 0.61 18.99 13.64
CA ALA A 268 0.24 17.58 13.66
C ALA A 268 0.11 17.03 12.23
N TRP A 269 0.12 15.71 12.13
CA TRP A 269 -0.02 15.00 10.87
C TRP A 269 -0.74 13.67 11.06
N VAL A 270 -1.85 13.50 10.38
CA VAL A 270 -2.49 12.19 10.22
C VAL A 270 -1.69 11.42 9.20
N SER A 271 -1.07 10.33 9.61
CA SER A 271 -0.17 9.55 8.77
C SER A 271 -0.23 8.07 9.11
N ALA A 272 0.78 7.30 8.79
CA ALA A 272 0.90 5.88 9.11
C ALA A 272 2.24 5.57 9.78
N VAL A 273 2.44 4.32 10.18
CA VAL A 273 3.61 3.86 10.95
C VAL A 273 4.96 4.19 10.30
N TRP A 274 5.00 4.44 9.00
CA TRP A 274 6.22 4.85 8.25
C TRP A 274 6.55 6.35 8.38
N ALA A 275 5.70 7.17 9.03
CA ALA A 275 5.91 8.61 9.19
C ALA A 275 7.28 9.02 9.78
N PRO A 276 7.90 8.27 10.71
CA PRO A 276 9.22 8.62 11.25
C PRO A 276 10.29 8.82 10.17
N GLY A 277 10.28 7.99 9.13
CA GLY A 277 11.21 8.12 8.00
C GLY A 277 11.01 9.43 7.23
N THR A 278 9.75 9.78 6.95
CA THR A 278 9.41 11.05 6.28
C THR A 278 9.75 12.26 7.14
N LEU A 279 9.39 12.24 8.43
CA LEU A 279 9.66 13.35 9.34
C LEU A 279 11.16 13.60 9.52
N THR A 280 11.99 12.55 9.52
CA THR A 280 13.45 12.67 9.59
C THR A 280 14.00 13.54 8.45
N THR A 281 13.41 13.48 7.26
CA THR A 281 13.85 14.25 6.09
C THR A 281 13.10 15.57 5.91
N ALA A 282 11.81 15.60 6.21
CA ALA A 282 10.95 16.77 6.02
C ALA A 282 11.09 17.81 7.15
N ALA A 283 11.36 17.36 8.38
CA ALA A 283 11.39 18.22 9.56
C ALA A 283 12.57 17.88 10.50
N PRO A 284 13.82 17.86 10.02
CA PRO A 284 14.99 17.38 10.78
C PRO A 284 15.24 18.11 12.10
N ASP A 285 14.90 19.42 12.19
CA ASP A 285 15.12 20.25 13.37
C ASP A 285 14.12 20.01 14.51
N THR A 286 13.16 19.11 14.26
CA THR A 286 12.09 18.79 15.23
C THR A 286 12.20 17.38 15.82
N LYS A 287 13.35 16.73 15.66
CA LYS A 287 13.68 15.45 16.29
C LYS A 287 13.47 15.51 17.81
N GLY A 288 12.82 14.50 18.37
CA GLY A 288 12.51 14.39 19.80
C GLY A 288 11.40 15.33 20.29
N LYS A 289 10.66 15.99 19.36
CA LYS A 289 9.54 16.89 19.69
C LYS A 289 8.18 16.35 19.24
N TRP A 290 8.16 15.24 18.55
CA TRP A 290 6.94 14.60 18.06
C TRP A 290 6.57 13.41 18.92
N ALA A 291 5.28 13.17 19.07
CA ALA A 291 4.73 11.96 19.64
C ALA A 291 3.68 11.35 18.71
N MET A 292 3.39 10.07 18.92
CA MET A 292 2.39 9.31 18.17
C MET A 292 1.28 8.85 19.12
N ALA A 293 0.05 8.89 18.63
CA ALA A 293 -1.16 8.39 19.28
C ALA A 293 -2.05 7.62 18.28
N PRO A 294 -3.01 6.81 18.72
CA PRO A 294 -4.05 6.28 17.86
C PRO A 294 -4.76 7.38 17.08
N LEU A 295 -5.33 7.05 15.90
CA LEU A 295 -6.22 7.97 15.20
C LEU A 295 -7.42 8.35 16.09
N PRO A 296 -7.91 9.61 15.99
CA PRO A 296 -9.21 9.94 16.53
C PRO A 296 -10.30 9.01 16.00
N GLN A 297 -11.25 8.66 16.82
CA GLN A 297 -12.35 7.75 16.48
C GLN A 297 -13.63 8.51 16.12
N TRP A 298 -14.51 7.88 15.33
CA TRP A 298 -15.82 8.48 15.00
C TRP A 298 -16.81 8.43 16.14
N SER A 299 -16.58 7.59 17.14
CA SER A 299 -17.26 7.58 18.44
C SER A 299 -16.30 7.06 19.52
N ALA A 300 -16.55 7.40 20.78
CA ALA A 300 -15.71 6.98 21.89
C ALA A 300 -15.71 5.45 22.14
N SER A 301 -16.68 4.73 21.59
CA SER A 301 -16.78 3.26 21.69
C SER A 301 -16.05 2.52 20.58
N GLU A 302 -15.54 3.22 19.57
CA GLU A 302 -14.79 2.62 18.47
C GLU A 302 -13.30 2.50 18.82
N ASN A 303 -12.67 1.47 18.27
CA ASN A 303 -11.23 1.29 18.29
C ASN A 303 -10.80 0.72 16.95
N ARG A 304 -10.63 1.59 15.96
CA ARG A 304 -10.35 1.20 14.58
C ARG A 304 -9.38 2.17 13.92
N THR A 305 -8.46 1.62 13.15
CA THR A 305 -7.63 2.43 12.25
C THR A 305 -7.80 1.99 10.80
N GLY A 306 -7.45 2.87 9.87
CA GLY A 306 -7.31 2.53 8.47
C GLY A 306 -5.87 2.14 8.13
N SER A 307 -5.63 1.82 6.87
CA SER A 307 -4.30 1.56 6.34
C SER A 307 -3.96 2.58 5.25
N TRP A 308 -2.76 3.10 5.33
CA TRP A 308 -2.20 3.97 4.30
C TRP A 308 -0.84 3.44 3.87
N GLY A 309 -0.76 2.91 2.64
CA GLY A 309 0.38 2.15 2.15
C GLY A 309 0.38 0.70 2.67
N GLY A 310 1.56 0.14 2.71
CA GLY A 310 1.78 -1.27 2.89
C GLY A 310 1.98 -1.97 1.55
N SER A 311 2.90 -2.94 1.54
CA SER A 311 3.32 -3.60 0.31
C SER A 311 3.58 -5.09 0.51
N SER A 312 3.80 -5.75 -0.61
CA SER A 312 4.05 -7.17 -0.70
C SER A 312 5.16 -7.46 -1.71
N THR A 313 5.72 -8.65 -1.64
CA THR A 313 6.65 -9.19 -2.65
C THR A 313 5.90 -10.19 -3.50
N ALA A 314 5.68 -9.88 -4.77
CA ALA A 314 4.94 -10.69 -5.73
C ALA A 314 5.86 -11.31 -6.77
N VAL A 315 5.46 -12.48 -7.29
CA VAL A 315 6.14 -13.17 -8.40
C VAL A 315 5.36 -12.89 -9.68
N THR A 316 6.07 -12.58 -10.76
CA THR A 316 5.41 -12.33 -12.05
C THR A 316 5.19 -13.61 -12.84
N THR A 317 4.19 -13.58 -13.73
CA THR A 317 3.94 -14.70 -14.66
C THR A 317 5.03 -14.84 -15.73
N ASP A 318 5.85 -13.80 -15.94
CA ASP A 318 6.97 -13.79 -16.89
C ASP A 318 8.20 -14.54 -16.34
N SER A 319 8.23 -14.89 -15.04
CA SER A 319 9.34 -15.62 -14.46
C SER A 319 9.32 -17.10 -14.86
N ASP A 320 10.41 -17.58 -15.42
CA ASP A 320 10.63 -19.01 -15.67
C ASP A 320 11.01 -19.79 -14.40
N HIS A 321 11.21 -19.07 -13.28
CA HIS A 321 11.68 -19.62 -12.00
C HIS A 321 10.75 -19.26 -10.83
N GLN A 322 9.43 -19.41 -11.02
CA GLN A 322 8.43 -18.97 -10.04
C GLN A 322 8.60 -19.59 -8.65
N GLU A 323 8.94 -20.88 -8.56
CA GLU A 323 9.22 -21.56 -7.30
C GLU A 323 10.42 -20.94 -6.56
N ALA A 324 11.53 -20.71 -7.26
CA ALA A 324 12.72 -20.07 -6.69
C ALA A 324 12.43 -18.62 -6.23
N ALA A 325 11.64 -17.88 -7.02
CA ALA A 325 11.19 -16.54 -6.68
C ALA A 325 10.29 -16.54 -5.45
N ALA A 326 9.35 -17.48 -5.34
CA ALA A 326 8.48 -17.63 -4.18
C ALA A 326 9.25 -17.97 -2.90
N LYS A 327 10.29 -18.83 -2.97
CA LYS A 327 11.19 -19.10 -1.84
C LYS A 327 11.89 -17.82 -1.35
N PHE A 328 12.40 -17.01 -2.26
CA PHE A 328 12.99 -15.72 -1.88
C PHE A 328 11.95 -14.79 -1.25
N ALA A 329 10.75 -14.65 -1.85
CA ALA A 329 9.68 -13.83 -1.32
C ALA A 329 9.25 -14.24 0.10
N ALA A 330 9.12 -15.55 0.36
CA ALA A 330 8.82 -16.08 1.68
C ALA A 330 9.96 -15.76 2.67
N TRP A 331 11.21 -16.04 2.31
CA TRP A 331 12.37 -15.75 3.17
C TRP A 331 12.47 -14.25 3.50
N LEU A 332 12.35 -13.40 2.49
CA LEU A 332 12.47 -11.94 2.66
C LEU A 332 11.51 -11.41 3.73
N ASN A 333 10.30 -11.97 3.78
CA ASN A 333 9.20 -11.45 4.56
C ASN A 333 8.87 -12.25 5.83
N THR A 334 9.60 -13.36 6.12
CA THR A 334 9.37 -14.16 7.32
C THR A 334 10.65 -14.52 8.10
N ASP A 335 11.82 -14.49 7.45
CA ASP A 335 13.09 -14.80 8.12
C ASP A 335 13.52 -13.66 9.05
N SER A 336 13.87 -13.98 10.28
CA SER A 336 14.22 -12.98 11.31
C SER A 336 15.43 -12.12 10.94
N LYS A 337 16.40 -12.65 10.20
CA LYS A 337 17.58 -11.86 9.75
C LYS A 337 17.20 -10.90 8.64
N ALA A 338 16.34 -11.34 7.69
CA ALA A 338 15.83 -10.51 6.62
C ALA A 338 14.98 -9.37 7.20
N LEU A 339 14.04 -9.67 8.10
CA LEU A 339 13.16 -8.69 8.75
C LEU A 339 13.93 -7.66 9.57
N ASN A 340 14.93 -8.10 10.34
CA ASN A 340 15.81 -7.18 11.08
C ASN A 340 16.66 -6.30 10.14
N ALA A 341 17.10 -6.82 9.01
CA ALA A 341 17.84 -6.03 8.02
C ALA A 341 16.94 -5.02 7.34
N LEU A 342 15.73 -5.41 6.92
CA LEU A 342 14.71 -4.49 6.38
C LEU A 342 14.40 -3.34 7.35
N ALA A 343 14.21 -3.65 8.64
CA ALA A 343 13.97 -2.64 9.66
C ALA A 343 15.12 -1.62 9.77
N ARG A 344 16.37 -2.10 9.79
CA ARG A 344 17.55 -1.23 9.98
C ARG A 344 17.93 -0.45 8.72
N GLU A 345 17.87 -1.09 7.56
CA GLU A 345 18.35 -0.50 6.30
C GLU A 345 17.28 0.34 5.62
N SER A 346 16.01 0.01 5.83
CA SER A 346 14.88 0.61 5.12
C SER A 346 13.89 1.34 6.02
N GLY A 347 13.88 1.04 7.32
CA GLY A 347 12.93 1.64 8.27
C GLY A 347 11.47 1.21 8.04
N ILE A 348 11.23 0.15 7.26
CA ILE A 348 9.88 -0.35 7.03
C ILE A 348 9.33 -1.10 8.25
N TYR A 349 8.03 -0.98 8.49
CA TYR A 349 7.35 -1.70 9.58
C TYR A 349 6.81 -3.02 9.04
N PRO A 350 7.31 -4.18 9.54
CA PRO A 350 7.07 -5.47 8.90
C PRO A 350 5.60 -5.91 9.03
N ALA A 351 5.12 -6.61 8.01
CA ALA A 351 3.83 -7.29 8.05
C ALA A 351 3.84 -8.50 8.98
N ALA A 352 5.00 -9.15 9.14
CA ALA A 352 5.15 -10.33 10.01
C ALA A 352 5.03 -9.97 11.50
N LYS A 353 4.04 -10.55 12.19
CA LYS A 353 3.70 -10.26 13.60
C LYS A 353 4.87 -10.43 14.56
N ASN A 354 5.64 -11.50 14.42
CA ASN A 354 6.77 -11.80 15.29
C ASN A 354 7.93 -10.80 15.20
N ALA A 355 8.00 -10.02 14.13
CA ALA A 355 9.04 -9.01 13.94
C ALA A 355 8.66 -7.65 14.54
N GLN A 356 7.36 -7.35 14.70
CA GLN A 356 6.87 -6.03 15.11
C GLN A 356 7.31 -5.61 16.51
N LEU A 357 7.56 -6.57 17.40
CA LEU A 357 8.03 -6.37 18.77
C LEU A 357 9.39 -7.05 19.03
N SER A 358 10.22 -7.18 18.02
CA SER A 358 11.53 -7.84 18.14
C SER A 358 12.64 -7.06 17.42
N GLY A 359 13.89 -7.40 17.70
CA GLY A 359 15.06 -6.86 17.01
C GLY A 359 15.12 -5.32 17.02
N ALA A 360 15.06 -4.70 15.85
CA ALA A 360 15.15 -3.24 15.70
C ALA A 360 13.95 -2.49 16.31
N PHE A 361 12.80 -3.18 16.49
CA PHE A 361 11.56 -2.59 17.02
C PHE A 361 11.45 -2.62 18.55
N LEU A 362 12.48 -3.11 19.25
CA LEU A 362 12.59 -3.02 20.71
C LEU A 362 12.93 -1.60 21.21
N LYS A 363 13.33 -0.72 20.31
CA LYS A 363 13.65 0.69 20.62
C LYS A 363 12.88 1.60 19.70
N PRO A 364 12.45 2.78 20.19
CA PRO A 364 11.74 3.73 19.34
C PRO A 364 12.63 4.20 18.18
N PRO A 365 12.03 4.68 17.08
CA PRO A 365 12.77 5.35 16.02
C PRO A 365 13.58 6.50 16.62
N ALA A 366 14.80 6.72 16.15
CA ALA A 366 15.67 7.76 16.68
C ALA A 366 15.04 9.16 16.64
N TYR A 367 14.11 9.40 15.73
CA TYR A 367 13.36 10.65 15.62
C TYR A 367 12.30 10.81 16.73
N PHE A 368 11.81 9.71 17.31
CA PHE A 368 10.84 9.64 18.42
C PHE A 368 11.52 9.19 19.73
N SER A 369 12.74 9.62 19.98
CA SER A 369 13.51 9.23 21.17
C SER A 369 12.84 9.59 22.50
N ASN A 370 11.88 10.51 22.49
CA ASN A 370 11.04 10.91 23.63
C ASN A 370 9.87 9.95 23.90
N GLN A 371 9.60 8.98 23.02
CA GLN A 371 8.48 8.05 23.16
C GLN A 371 8.98 6.59 23.15
N ALA A 372 9.35 6.09 24.33
CA ALA A 372 9.95 4.75 24.50
C ALA A 372 9.03 3.60 24.06
N ASP A 373 7.72 3.75 24.17
CA ASP A 373 6.69 2.78 23.84
C ASP A 373 6.17 2.88 22.38
N PHE A 374 6.87 3.62 21.50
CA PHE A 374 6.43 3.88 20.13
C PHE A 374 5.99 2.61 19.39
N TYR A 375 6.84 1.59 19.31
CA TYR A 375 6.52 0.37 18.57
C TYR A 375 5.54 -0.55 19.27
N ALA A 376 5.49 -0.54 20.62
CA ALA A 376 4.44 -1.25 21.35
C ALA A 376 3.05 -0.67 21.02
N LYS A 377 2.90 0.65 21.08
CA LYS A 377 1.68 1.32 20.62
C LYS A 377 1.37 1.11 19.15
N ALA A 378 2.40 1.11 18.28
CA ALA A 378 2.22 0.84 16.86
C ALA A 378 1.67 -0.57 16.61
N ALA A 379 2.13 -1.58 17.37
CA ALA A 379 1.62 -2.95 17.28
C ALA A 379 0.16 -3.03 17.74
N ASP A 380 -0.18 -2.42 18.87
CA ASP A 380 -1.56 -2.36 19.38
C ASP A 380 -2.51 -1.69 18.34
N ILE A 381 -2.07 -0.60 17.72
CA ILE A 381 -2.83 0.09 16.67
C ILE A 381 -2.96 -0.79 15.43
N ALA A 382 -1.91 -1.50 15.03
CA ALA A 382 -1.94 -2.37 13.86
C ALA A 382 -3.00 -3.47 13.95
N GLU A 383 -3.24 -4.02 15.16
CA GLU A 383 -4.29 -5.01 15.41
C GLU A 383 -5.70 -4.48 15.17
N THR A 384 -5.89 -3.16 15.25
CA THR A 384 -7.19 -2.51 15.04
C THR A 384 -7.44 -2.09 13.58
N THR A 385 -6.54 -2.46 12.65
CA THR A 385 -6.66 -2.08 11.24
C THR A 385 -7.90 -2.69 10.61
N ALA A 386 -8.78 -1.84 10.10
CA ALA A 386 -9.99 -2.28 9.41
C ALA A 386 -9.64 -3.05 8.13
N PRO A 387 -10.40 -4.10 7.78
CA PRO A 387 -10.17 -4.81 6.54
C PRO A 387 -10.45 -3.91 5.34
N SER A 388 -9.66 -4.07 4.28
CA SER A 388 -9.85 -3.39 2.99
C SER A 388 -9.94 -4.39 1.86
N ALA A 389 -10.75 -4.05 0.85
CA ALA A 389 -10.76 -4.74 -0.42
C ALA A 389 -10.55 -3.71 -1.52
N TRP A 390 -9.66 -4.04 -2.46
CA TRP A 390 -9.29 -3.16 -3.55
C TRP A 390 -9.84 -3.68 -4.88
N GLY A 391 -10.25 -2.77 -5.75
CA GLY A 391 -10.76 -3.13 -7.07
C GLY A 391 -9.67 -3.13 -8.14
N PRO A 392 -9.98 -3.68 -9.33
CA PRO A 392 -9.01 -3.83 -10.42
C PRO A 392 -8.59 -2.52 -11.09
N ASN A 393 -9.21 -1.41 -10.74
CA ASN A 393 -8.96 -0.08 -11.31
C ASN A 393 -8.80 1.02 -10.24
N VAL A 394 -8.18 0.70 -9.11
CA VAL A 394 -7.93 1.64 -8.03
C VAL A 394 -7.16 2.88 -8.50
N ASN A 395 -6.26 2.73 -9.45
CA ASN A 395 -5.50 3.82 -10.06
C ASN A 395 -6.41 4.88 -10.73
N VAL A 396 -7.53 4.48 -11.33
CA VAL A 396 -8.53 5.39 -11.91
C VAL A 396 -9.24 6.15 -10.80
N ALA A 397 -9.66 5.45 -9.74
CA ALA A 397 -10.25 6.08 -8.56
C ALA A 397 -9.31 7.12 -7.94
N TYR A 398 -8.02 6.79 -7.78
CA TYR A 398 -7.01 7.68 -7.22
C TYR A 398 -6.71 8.90 -8.11
N THR A 399 -6.69 8.71 -9.44
CA THR A 399 -6.56 9.82 -10.39
C THR A 399 -7.76 10.75 -10.30
N SER A 400 -8.97 10.20 -10.34
CA SER A 400 -10.21 10.99 -10.21
C SER A 400 -10.29 11.73 -8.87
N PHE A 401 -9.83 11.11 -7.77
CA PHE A 401 -9.68 11.79 -6.48
C PHE A 401 -8.78 13.02 -6.59
N LYS A 402 -7.56 12.87 -7.09
CA LYS A 402 -6.59 13.98 -7.20
C LYS A 402 -7.18 15.16 -7.98
N ASP A 403 -7.86 14.88 -9.10
CA ASP A 403 -8.45 15.90 -9.96
C ASP A 403 -9.65 16.56 -9.30
N ALA A 404 -10.62 15.79 -8.83
CA ALA A 404 -11.88 16.30 -8.31
C ALA A 404 -11.72 16.95 -6.93
N PHE A 405 -11.04 16.29 -5.98
CA PHE A 405 -10.81 16.86 -4.66
C PHE A 405 -9.77 17.98 -4.69
N GLY A 406 -8.79 17.94 -5.62
CA GLY A 406 -7.86 19.04 -5.85
C GLY A 406 -8.57 20.33 -6.27
N ALA A 407 -9.52 20.22 -7.21
CA ALA A 407 -10.36 21.34 -7.62
C ALA A 407 -11.27 21.82 -6.47
N ALA A 408 -11.91 20.90 -5.76
CA ALA A 408 -12.80 21.21 -4.65
C ALA A 408 -12.06 21.92 -3.49
N ALA A 409 -10.90 21.40 -3.08
CA ALA A 409 -10.09 22.00 -2.01
C ALA A 409 -9.59 23.40 -2.39
N LYS A 410 -9.12 23.59 -3.62
CA LYS A 410 -8.68 24.90 -4.13
C LYS A 410 -9.80 25.92 -4.12
N ASN A 411 -10.99 25.51 -4.51
CA ASN A 411 -12.17 26.39 -4.63
C ASN A 411 -12.98 26.49 -3.34
N LYS A 412 -12.60 25.75 -2.29
CA LYS A 412 -13.36 25.60 -1.04
C LYS A 412 -14.81 25.20 -1.29
N SER A 413 -15.01 24.25 -2.19
CA SER A 413 -16.32 23.74 -2.60
C SER A 413 -16.60 22.37 -1.99
N ASP A 414 -17.87 21.93 -2.10
CA ASP A 414 -18.35 20.67 -1.53
C ASP A 414 -17.56 19.44 -2.02
N PHE A 415 -17.04 18.68 -1.10
CA PHE A 415 -16.34 17.41 -1.38
C PHE A 415 -17.29 16.29 -1.78
N GLY A 416 -18.60 16.40 -1.53
CA GLY A 416 -19.58 15.40 -1.94
C GLY A 416 -19.70 15.30 -3.47
N ALA A 417 -19.66 16.42 -4.19
CA ALA A 417 -19.64 16.43 -5.64
C ALA A 417 -18.36 15.81 -6.22
N ALA A 418 -17.22 16.08 -5.58
CA ALA A 418 -15.94 15.45 -5.93
C ALA A 418 -15.97 13.92 -5.71
N LEU A 419 -16.56 13.47 -4.60
CA LEU A 419 -16.72 12.06 -4.29
C LEU A 419 -17.62 11.34 -5.30
N LYS A 420 -18.75 11.96 -5.68
CA LYS A 420 -19.62 11.41 -6.70
C LYS A 420 -18.91 11.25 -8.04
N LYS A 421 -18.10 12.24 -8.44
CA LYS A 421 -17.32 12.15 -9.67
C LYS A 421 -16.32 10.97 -9.60
N MET A 422 -15.64 10.79 -8.48
CA MET A 422 -14.72 9.67 -8.26
C MET A 422 -15.45 8.31 -8.41
N GLN A 423 -16.65 8.17 -7.86
CA GLN A 423 -17.50 7.00 -8.03
C GLN A 423 -17.85 6.75 -9.50
N ASP A 424 -18.37 7.79 -10.17
CA ASP A 424 -18.85 7.68 -11.54
C ASP A 424 -17.71 7.33 -12.52
N ASP A 425 -16.54 7.97 -12.39
CA ASP A 425 -15.36 7.69 -13.21
C ASP A 425 -14.87 6.24 -13.03
N THR A 426 -14.84 5.77 -11.76
CA THR A 426 -14.42 4.40 -11.43
C THR A 426 -15.35 3.36 -12.04
N VAL A 427 -16.66 3.55 -11.90
CA VAL A 427 -17.67 2.65 -12.47
C VAL A 427 -17.62 2.66 -14.00
N ALA A 428 -17.48 3.84 -14.61
CA ALA A 428 -17.39 3.98 -16.06
C ALA A 428 -16.18 3.22 -16.63
N ASP A 429 -15.03 3.36 -15.99
CA ASP A 429 -13.81 2.68 -16.39
C ASP A 429 -13.93 1.15 -16.24
N MET A 430 -14.44 0.64 -15.12
CA MET A 430 -14.66 -0.81 -14.96
C MET A 430 -15.52 -1.40 -16.07
N LYS A 431 -16.63 -0.71 -16.41
CA LYS A 431 -17.50 -1.13 -17.53
C LYS A 431 -16.77 -1.11 -18.87
N LYS A 432 -15.97 -0.05 -19.13
CA LYS A 432 -15.14 0.06 -20.33
C LYS A 432 -14.11 -1.08 -20.44
N GLN A 433 -13.56 -1.51 -19.32
CA GLN A 433 -12.62 -2.63 -19.26
C GLN A 433 -13.31 -4.01 -19.40
N GLY A 434 -14.65 -4.08 -19.43
CA GLY A 434 -15.43 -5.30 -19.60
C GLY A 434 -15.77 -6.04 -18.30
N PHE A 435 -15.57 -5.40 -17.14
CA PHE A 435 -16.04 -5.95 -15.87
C PHE A 435 -17.56 -5.81 -15.74
N GLU A 436 -18.20 -6.82 -15.16
CA GLU A 436 -19.61 -6.74 -14.77
C GLU A 436 -19.72 -5.97 -13.46
N VAL A 437 -20.42 -4.84 -13.47
CA VAL A 437 -20.64 -3.99 -12.30
C VAL A 437 -22.12 -4.05 -11.92
N ALA A 438 -22.40 -4.42 -10.66
CA ALA A 438 -23.75 -4.39 -10.11
C ALA A 438 -24.26 -2.94 -10.00
N ARG A 439 -25.57 -2.76 -10.14
CA ARG A 439 -26.23 -1.46 -9.95
C ARG A 439 -26.36 -1.13 -8.46
#